data_b4710b934f843784eb8cfecfa087a785
#
_entry.id   b4710b934f843784eb8cfecfa087a785
#
_cell.length_a   1.000
_cell.length_b   1.000
_cell.length_c   1.000
_cell.angle_alpha   90.00
_cell.angle_beta   90.00
_cell.angle_gamma   90.00
#
_symmetry.space_group_name_H-M   'P 1'
#
loop_
_entity.id
_entity.type
_entity.pdbx_description
1 polymer ?
#
loop_
_entity_poly.entity_id
_entity_poly.type
_entity_poly.pdbx_seq_one_letter_code
_entity_poly.pdbx_strand_id
1 'polypeptide(L)'
;MDTNNATDSDMWIAYCLIEAARIWNDPSYLPKADGYLAKLKELVRDVPTVGKIILPGRVGFEEKGVITINPSYYPPHILRRFADYDPYWLPVLEGSINAMVRCSPSGVAPDWAKFDAQGRLVDPQQMEGSYNAIRTYLWSGILSPKDQNYEVLMRQYEPMINL
;
A
#
# COMPACT_ATOMS: atom_id res chain seq x y z
N MET A 1 -16.08 20.31 5.41
CA MET A 1 -16.03 19.06 4.66
C MET A 1 -14.57 18.84 4.29
N ASP A 2 -13.98 17.73 4.67
CA ASP A 2 -12.59 17.44 4.30
C ASP A 2 -12.53 17.27 2.77
N THR A 3 -11.59 17.96 2.12
CA THR A 3 -11.39 17.91 0.67
C THR A 3 -10.33 16.87 0.27
N ASN A 4 -9.72 16.20 1.26
CA ASN A 4 -8.74 15.15 1.01
C ASN A 4 -9.43 13.85 0.57
N ASN A 5 -8.73 13.03 -0.19
CA ASN A 5 -9.14 11.67 -0.51
C ASN A 5 -8.46 10.67 0.43
N ALA A 6 -8.92 9.44 0.41
CA ALA A 6 -8.30 8.30 1.08
C ALA A 6 -7.94 7.26 0.03
N THR A 7 -6.64 7.09 -0.25
CA THR A 7 -6.18 6.25 -1.36
C THR A 7 -6.48 4.77 -1.18
N ASP A 8 -6.57 4.29 0.05
CA ASP A 8 -7.01 2.92 0.34
C ASP A 8 -8.43 2.67 -0.20
N SER A 9 -9.36 3.61 0.04
CA SER A 9 -10.72 3.53 -0.47
C SER A 9 -10.77 3.58 -1.99
N ASP A 10 -10.00 4.47 -2.61
CA ASP A 10 -9.91 4.59 -4.07
C ASP A 10 -9.37 3.28 -4.70
N MET A 11 -8.38 2.66 -4.06
CA MET A 11 -7.82 1.37 -4.49
C MET A 11 -8.85 0.25 -4.40
N TRP A 12 -9.60 0.17 -3.30
CA TRP A 12 -10.66 -0.83 -3.15
C TRP A 12 -11.75 -0.67 -4.21
N ILE A 13 -12.17 0.57 -4.52
CA ILE A 13 -13.15 0.83 -5.58
C ILE A 13 -12.62 0.38 -6.93
N ALA A 14 -11.38 0.75 -7.29
CA ALA A 14 -10.77 0.33 -8.54
C ALA A 14 -10.68 -1.20 -8.65
N TYR A 15 -10.22 -1.87 -7.58
CA TYR A 15 -10.15 -3.32 -7.50
C TYR A 15 -11.52 -3.99 -7.71
N CYS A 16 -12.55 -3.52 -7.00
CA CYS A 16 -13.91 -4.07 -7.13
C CYS A 16 -14.45 -3.90 -8.56
N LEU A 17 -14.16 -2.79 -9.23
CA LEU A 17 -14.58 -2.56 -10.61
C LEU A 17 -13.87 -3.50 -11.60
N ILE A 18 -12.55 -3.72 -11.41
CA ILE A 18 -11.79 -4.68 -12.23
C ILE A 18 -12.34 -6.10 -12.04
N GLU A 19 -12.61 -6.49 -10.80
CA GLU A 19 -13.16 -7.82 -10.49
C GLU A 19 -14.61 -7.98 -10.95
N ALA A 20 -15.43 -6.93 -10.87
CA ALA A 20 -16.78 -6.93 -11.42
C ALA A 20 -16.75 -7.18 -12.94
N ALA A 21 -15.87 -6.47 -13.66
CA ALA A 21 -15.69 -6.68 -15.09
C ALA A 21 -15.32 -8.13 -15.42
N ARG A 22 -14.43 -8.72 -14.63
CA ARG A 22 -13.99 -10.11 -14.81
C ARG A 22 -15.09 -11.13 -14.46
N ILE A 23 -15.71 -10.99 -13.27
CA ILE A 23 -16.67 -11.98 -12.74
C ILE A 23 -17.97 -11.97 -13.56
N TRP A 24 -18.45 -10.80 -13.93
CA TRP A 24 -19.69 -10.64 -14.69
C TRP A 24 -19.50 -10.64 -16.20
N ASN A 25 -18.24 -10.74 -16.67
CA ASN A 25 -17.87 -10.65 -18.08
C ASN A 25 -18.44 -9.38 -18.75
N ASP A 26 -18.37 -8.26 -18.03
CA ASP A 26 -18.89 -6.97 -18.48
C ASP A 26 -17.78 -5.89 -18.44
N PRO A 27 -17.18 -5.58 -19.59
CA PRO A 27 -16.09 -4.62 -19.67
C PRO A 27 -16.52 -3.15 -19.41
N SER A 28 -17.81 -2.88 -19.29
CA SER A 28 -18.32 -1.51 -19.05
C SER A 28 -17.85 -0.92 -17.70
N TYR A 29 -17.40 -1.76 -16.77
CA TYR A 29 -16.81 -1.33 -15.49
C TYR A 29 -15.39 -0.77 -15.63
N LEU A 30 -14.63 -1.20 -16.65
CA LEU A 30 -13.20 -0.87 -16.78
C LEU A 30 -12.92 0.62 -16.95
N PRO A 31 -13.67 1.42 -17.75
CA PRO A 31 -13.39 2.85 -17.86
C PRO A 31 -13.48 3.61 -16.52
N LYS A 32 -14.33 3.15 -15.59
CA LYS A 32 -14.40 3.69 -14.24
C LYS A 32 -13.18 3.30 -13.41
N ALA A 33 -12.76 2.03 -13.48
CA ALA A 33 -11.54 1.56 -12.82
C ALA A 33 -10.32 2.35 -13.29
N ASP A 34 -10.17 2.54 -14.61
CA ASP A 34 -9.09 3.33 -15.22
C ASP A 34 -9.06 4.77 -14.70
N GLY A 35 -10.23 5.37 -14.50
CA GLY A 35 -10.36 6.72 -13.93
C GLY A 35 -9.82 6.81 -12.49
N TYR A 36 -10.06 5.80 -11.65
CA TYR A 36 -9.47 5.71 -10.29
C TYR A 36 -7.97 5.44 -10.36
N LEU A 37 -7.53 4.48 -11.18
CA LEU A 37 -6.12 4.15 -11.34
C LEU A 37 -5.32 5.35 -11.85
N ALA A 38 -5.86 6.15 -12.78
CA ALA A 38 -5.21 7.36 -13.26
C ALA A 38 -4.98 8.39 -12.14
N LYS A 39 -5.97 8.59 -11.25
CA LYS A 39 -5.84 9.48 -10.09
C LYS A 39 -4.86 8.96 -9.05
N LEU A 40 -4.83 7.64 -8.81
CA LEU A 40 -3.86 7.02 -7.91
C LEU A 40 -2.42 7.18 -8.43
N LYS A 41 -2.21 7.12 -9.75
CA LYS A 41 -0.88 7.36 -10.36
C LYS A 41 -0.33 8.75 -10.05
N GLU A 42 -1.18 9.77 -9.92
CA GLU A 42 -0.77 11.13 -9.54
C GLU A 42 -0.17 11.20 -8.12
N LEU A 43 -0.53 10.24 -7.25
CA LEU A 43 -0.11 10.16 -5.85
C LEU A 43 1.08 9.19 -5.63
N VAL A 44 1.59 8.58 -6.70
CA VAL A 44 2.79 7.75 -6.61
C VAL A 44 4.03 8.64 -6.45
N ARG A 45 4.89 8.26 -5.50
CA ARG A 45 6.19 8.90 -5.26
C ARG A 45 7.30 7.86 -5.32
N ASP A 46 8.42 8.24 -5.89
CA ASP A 46 9.64 7.43 -5.89
C ASP A 46 10.51 7.86 -4.71
N VAL A 47 10.58 7.01 -3.70
CA VAL A 47 11.32 7.27 -2.46
C VAL A 47 12.66 6.55 -2.52
N PRO A 48 13.80 7.24 -2.42
CA PRO A 48 15.11 6.60 -2.49
C PRO A 48 15.19 5.39 -1.56
N THR A 49 15.79 4.30 -2.02
CA THR A 49 15.97 3.04 -1.27
C THR A 49 14.69 2.31 -0.87
N VAL A 50 13.51 2.94 -0.96
CA VAL A 50 12.20 2.33 -0.70
C VAL A 50 11.56 1.85 -2.00
N GLY A 51 11.55 2.71 -3.02
CA GLY A 51 10.89 2.49 -4.30
C GLY A 51 9.59 3.30 -4.44
N LYS A 52 8.78 2.91 -5.41
CA LYS A 52 7.52 3.62 -5.70
C LYS A 52 6.42 3.24 -4.70
N ILE A 53 5.84 4.24 -4.06
CA ILE A 53 4.76 4.10 -3.09
C ILE A 53 3.62 5.07 -3.41
N ILE A 54 2.43 4.79 -2.90
CA ILE A 54 1.26 5.68 -3.03
C ILE A 54 1.11 6.48 -1.74
N LEU A 55 0.96 7.81 -1.85
CA LEU A 55 0.62 8.65 -0.70
C LEU A 55 -0.79 8.31 -0.17
N PRO A 56 -1.05 8.42 1.13
CA PRO A 56 -2.37 8.15 1.72
C PRO A 56 -3.48 9.09 1.24
N GLY A 57 -3.11 10.26 0.71
CA GLY A 57 -4.02 11.25 0.17
C GLY A 57 -3.25 12.40 -0.49
N ARG A 58 -3.99 13.39 -1.00
CA ARG A 58 -3.42 14.52 -1.75
C ARG A 58 -2.72 15.58 -0.89
N VAL A 59 -3.16 15.74 0.34
CA VAL A 59 -2.75 16.87 1.20
C VAL A 59 -2.22 16.34 2.53
N GLY A 60 -1.08 16.87 2.98
CA GLY A 60 -0.53 16.61 4.32
C GLY A 60 0.38 15.38 4.42
N PHE A 61 0.66 14.67 3.32
CA PHE A 61 1.47 13.45 3.35
C PHE A 61 2.86 13.60 2.71
N GLU A 62 3.15 14.75 2.13
CA GLU A 62 4.46 15.10 1.60
C GLU A 62 4.77 16.55 1.99
N GLU A 63 5.59 16.75 3.02
CA GLU A 63 5.92 18.05 3.56
C GLU A 63 7.42 18.18 3.86
N LYS A 64 8.05 19.24 3.37
CA LYS A 64 9.47 19.56 3.64
C LYS A 64 10.43 18.39 3.34
N GLY A 65 10.13 17.60 2.30
CA GLY A 65 10.95 16.45 1.91
C GLY A 65 10.74 15.21 2.80
N VAL A 66 9.71 15.21 3.64
CA VAL A 66 9.29 14.05 4.43
C VAL A 66 7.99 13.51 3.84
N ILE A 67 7.95 12.21 3.61
CA ILE A 67 6.77 11.48 3.15
C ILE A 67 6.20 10.69 4.31
N THR A 68 4.91 10.91 4.59
CA THR A 68 4.14 10.15 5.59
C THR A 68 3.34 9.07 4.88
N ILE A 69 3.43 7.83 5.37
CA ILE A 69 2.70 6.68 4.85
C ILE A 69 1.86 6.02 5.94
N ASN A 70 0.83 5.30 5.50
CA ASN A 70 0.09 4.34 6.31
C ASN A 70 0.31 2.95 5.72
N PRO A 71 1.05 2.03 6.36
CA PRO A 71 1.32 0.71 5.80
C PRO A 71 0.06 -0.11 5.51
N SER A 72 -1.02 0.13 6.27
CA SER A 72 -2.30 -0.54 6.05
C SER A 72 -3.02 -0.11 4.76
N TYR A 73 -2.54 0.94 4.10
CA TYR A 73 -3.06 1.39 2.80
C TYR A 73 -2.40 0.66 1.62
N TYR A 74 -1.54 -0.33 1.88
CA TYR A 74 -0.85 -1.12 0.87
C TYR A 74 -1.30 -2.59 0.86
N PRO A 75 -2.58 -2.91 0.54
CA PRO A 75 -3.03 -4.29 0.44
C PRO A 75 -2.33 -5.00 -0.72
N PRO A 76 -1.44 -5.98 -0.46
CA PRO A 76 -0.59 -6.57 -1.50
C PRO A 76 -1.38 -7.28 -2.59
N HIS A 77 -2.49 -7.93 -2.24
CA HIS A 77 -3.35 -8.63 -3.19
C HIS A 77 -4.04 -7.67 -4.18
N ILE A 78 -4.40 -6.45 -3.75
CA ILE A 78 -4.95 -5.41 -4.63
C ILE A 78 -3.87 -4.88 -5.57
N LEU A 79 -2.70 -4.53 -5.03
CA LEU A 79 -1.57 -4.05 -5.83
C LEU A 79 -1.10 -5.10 -6.83
N ARG A 80 -1.12 -6.40 -6.46
CA ARG A 80 -0.86 -7.51 -7.37
C ARG A 80 -1.88 -7.53 -8.51
N ARG A 81 -3.16 -7.40 -8.17
CA ARG A 81 -4.21 -7.37 -9.19
C ARG A 81 -4.08 -6.17 -10.14
N PHE A 82 -3.65 -5.04 -9.62
CA PHE A 82 -3.33 -3.88 -10.46
C PHE A 82 -2.13 -4.15 -11.37
N ALA A 83 -1.07 -4.78 -10.87
CA ALA A 83 0.10 -5.14 -11.66
C ALA A 83 -0.23 -6.15 -12.78
N ASP A 84 -1.16 -7.09 -12.53
CA ASP A 84 -1.67 -8.00 -13.54
C ASP A 84 -2.52 -7.28 -14.61
N TYR A 85 -3.19 -6.20 -14.23
CA TYR A 85 -4.04 -5.41 -15.11
C TYR A 85 -3.23 -4.38 -15.94
N ASP A 86 -2.26 -3.69 -15.30
CA ASP A 86 -1.38 -2.70 -15.91
C ASP A 86 0.03 -2.81 -15.30
N PRO A 87 1.05 -3.18 -16.10
CA PRO A 87 2.43 -3.34 -15.63
C PRO A 87 3.04 -2.13 -14.92
N TYR A 88 2.47 -0.94 -15.09
CA TYR A 88 2.86 0.26 -14.33
C TYR A 88 2.87 0.01 -12.81
N TRP A 89 1.96 -0.85 -12.31
CA TRP A 89 1.77 -1.07 -10.89
C TRP A 89 2.77 -2.06 -10.26
N LEU A 90 3.54 -2.80 -11.07
CA LEU A 90 4.52 -3.74 -10.53
C LEU A 90 5.57 -3.05 -9.63
N PRO A 91 6.27 -1.99 -10.07
CA PRO A 91 7.21 -1.29 -9.19
C PRO A 91 6.52 -0.58 -7.99
N VAL A 92 5.24 -0.27 -8.08
CA VAL A 92 4.47 0.28 -6.95
C VAL A 92 4.17 -0.81 -5.92
N LEU A 93 3.82 -2.01 -6.36
CA LEU A 93 3.69 -3.17 -5.48
C LEU A 93 5.00 -3.46 -4.74
N GLU A 94 6.12 -3.54 -5.46
CA GLU A 94 7.43 -3.81 -4.89
C GLU A 94 7.86 -2.75 -3.87
N GLY A 95 7.71 -1.48 -4.21
CA GLY A 95 8.00 -0.37 -3.30
C GLY A 95 7.10 -0.37 -2.07
N SER A 96 5.82 -0.69 -2.23
CA SER A 96 4.86 -0.79 -1.12
C SER A 96 5.23 -1.93 -0.15
N ILE A 97 5.59 -3.12 -0.67
CA ILE A 97 6.07 -4.23 0.16
C ILE A 97 7.35 -3.83 0.90
N ASN A 98 8.30 -3.21 0.21
CA ASN A 98 9.53 -2.73 0.84
C ASN A 98 9.25 -1.69 1.94
N ALA A 99 8.31 -0.76 1.70
CA ALA A 99 7.89 0.20 2.72
C ALA A 99 7.28 -0.48 3.96
N MET A 100 6.39 -1.47 3.76
CA MET A 100 5.80 -2.27 4.85
C MET A 100 6.87 -2.96 5.70
N VAL A 101 7.85 -3.60 5.08
CA VAL A 101 8.95 -4.28 5.77
C VAL A 101 9.82 -3.27 6.53
N ARG A 102 10.22 -2.19 5.88
CA ARG A 102 11.14 -1.21 6.46
C ARG A 102 10.57 -0.41 7.62
N CYS A 103 9.27 -0.11 7.61
CA CYS A 103 8.63 0.59 8.72
C CYS A 103 8.27 -0.33 9.89
N SER A 104 8.55 -1.62 9.80
CA SER A 104 8.24 -2.62 10.82
C SER A 104 9.48 -3.37 11.31
N PRO A 105 10.57 -2.70 11.74
CA PRO A 105 11.86 -3.34 12.00
C PRO A 105 11.80 -4.39 13.11
N SER A 106 10.85 -4.30 14.04
CA SER A 106 10.61 -5.27 15.11
C SER A 106 9.61 -6.36 14.74
N GLY A 107 9.09 -6.37 13.49
CA GLY A 107 7.96 -7.22 13.09
C GLY A 107 6.59 -6.70 13.52
N VAL A 108 6.54 -5.51 14.13
CA VAL A 108 5.30 -4.83 14.52
C VAL A 108 5.05 -3.67 13.57
N ALA A 109 3.92 -3.71 12.87
CA ALA A 109 3.54 -2.66 11.94
C ALA A 109 3.06 -1.42 12.70
N PRO A 110 3.49 -0.20 12.29
CA PRO A 110 2.92 1.04 12.83
C PRO A 110 1.64 1.43 12.10
N ASP A 111 0.84 2.31 12.73
CA ASP A 111 -0.26 2.98 12.04
C ASP A 111 0.25 3.96 10.98
N TRP A 112 1.31 4.70 11.33
CA TRP A 112 1.93 5.70 10.47
C TRP A 112 3.44 5.61 10.54
N ALA A 113 4.10 5.82 9.41
CA ALA A 113 5.55 5.92 9.32
C ALA A 113 5.95 7.10 8.43
N LYS A 114 7.18 7.57 8.60
CA LYS A 114 7.72 8.69 7.82
C LYS A 114 9.06 8.32 7.22
N PHE A 115 9.26 8.69 5.96
CA PHE A 115 10.55 8.60 5.29
C PHE A 115 11.06 10.00 4.93
N ASP A 116 12.35 10.25 5.15
CA ASP A 116 13.00 11.47 4.71
C ASP A 116 13.32 11.44 3.20
N ALA A 117 13.87 12.54 2.69
CA ALA A 117 14.25 12.68 1.28
C ALA A 117 15.31 11.69 0.80
N GLN A 118 16.01 10.99 1.71
CA GLN A 118 16.97 9.91 1.41
C GLN A 118 16.35 8.52 1.60
N GLY A 119 15.07 8.43 1.92
CA GLY A 119 14.37 7.18 2.18
C GLY A 119 14.74 6.52 3.50
N ARG A 120 15.25 7.28 4.47
CA ARG A 120 15.50 6.81 5.83
C ARG A 120 14.26 7.00 6.69
N LEU A 121 14.01 6.02 7.56
CA LEU A 121 12.91 6.08 8.50
C LEU A 121 13.14 7.20 9.52
N VAL A 122 12.14 8.07 9.70
CA VAL A 122 12.17 9.19 10.65
C VAL A 122 11.52 8.75 11.96
N ASP A 123 12.15 9.04 13.08
CA ASP A 123 11.67 8.80 14.45
C ASP A 123 11.06 7.38 14.68
N PRO A 124 11.78 6.29 14.30
CA PRO A 124 11.24 4.94 14.40
C PRO A 124 10.82 4.53 15.80
N GLN A 125 11.40 5.13 16.84
CA GLN A 125 11.06 4.86 18.24
C GLN A 125 9.71 5.47 18.67
N GLN A 126 9.12 6.34 17.86
CA GLN A 126 7.82 6.98 18.12
C GLN A 126 6.68 6.34 17.31
N MET A 127 6.99 5.31 16.53
CA MET A 127 5.98 4.62 15.73
C MET A 127 5.19 3.65 16.62
N GLU A 128 3.87 3.79 16.58
CA GLU A 128 2.94 2.95 17.33
C GLU A 128 1.96 2.25 16.37
N GLY A 129 1.63 0.99 16.68
CA GLY A 129 0.61 0.23 15.98
C GLY A 129 -0.69 0.20 16.80
N SER A 130 -1.80 0.46 16.12
CA SER A 130 -3.13 0.47 16.70
C SER A 130 -4.16 -0.03 15.68
N TYR A 131 -5.27 0.68 15.47
CA TYR A 131 -6.36 0.28 14.58
C TYR A 131 -5.97 0.11 13.11
N ASN A 132 -5.04 0.93 12.60
CA ASN A 132 -4.59 0.80 11.21
C ASN A 132 -3.67 -0.41 11.04
N ALA A 133 -2.76 -0.62 11.97
CA ALA A 133 -1.78 -1.71 11.94
C ALA A 133 -2.43 -3.11 11.81
N ILE A 134 -3.61 -3.31 12.42
CA ILE A 134 -4.37 -4.57 12.32
C ILE A 134 -4.60 -4.95 10.85
N ARG A 135 -4.91 -3.99 9.99
CA ARG A 135 -5.14 -4.24 8.57
C ARG A 135 -3.87 -4.67 7.85
N THR A 136 -2.70 -4.20 8.27
CA THR A 136 -1.41 -4.62 7.68
C THR A 136 -1.21 -6.13 7.83
N TYR A 137 -1.50 -6.68 9.00
CA TYR A 137 -1.42 -8.14 9.24
C TYR A 137 -2.50 -8.89 8.47
N LEU A 138 -3.73 -8.37 8.46
CA LEU A 138 -4.84 -8.97 7.71
C LEU A 138 -4.51 -9.07 6.22
N TRP A 139 -4.04 -7.98 5.62
CA TRP A 139 -3.67 -7.96 4.19
C TRP A 139 -2.52 -8.89 3.86
N SER A 140 -1.54 -9.02 4.75
CA SER A 140 -0.44 -9.96 4.60
C SER A 140 -0.93 -11.40 4.69
N GLY A 141 -1.81 -11.71 5.64
CA GLY A 141 -2.33 -13.04 5.87
C GLY A 141 -3.29 -13.58 4.79
N ILE A 142 -4.01 -12.69 4.08
CA ILE A 142 -4.89 -13.11 2.97
C ILE A 142 -4.18 -13.17 1.62
N LEU A 143 -2.92 -12.76 1.53
CA LEU A 143 -2.14 -12.91 0.31
C LEU A 143 -1.97 -14.40 -0.03
N SER A 144 -2.08 -14.74 -1.30
CA SER A 144 -1.91 -16.12 -1.74
C SER A 144 -0.52 -16.66 -1.36
N PRO A 145 -0.42 -17.88 -0.78
CA PRO A 145 0.88 -18.53 -0.54
C PRO A 145 1.72 -18.75 -1.81
N LYS A 146 1.12 -18.60 -2.99
CA LYS A 146 1.82 -18.68 -4.28
C LYS A 146 2.38 -17.32 -4.73
N ASP A 147 2.02 -16.23 -4.05
CA ASP A 147 2.57 -14.91 -4.36
C ASP A 147 4.02 -14.84 -3.91
N GLN A 148 4.88 -14.25 -4.74
CA GLN A 148 6.31 -14.13 -4.48
C GLN A 148 6.65 -13.32 -3.22
N ASN A 149 5.73 -12.47 -2.75
CA ASN A 149 5.92 -11.64 -1.56
C ASN A 149 5.35 -12.29 -0.28
N TYR A 150 4.66 -13.43 -0.39
CA TYR A 150 4.03 -14.09 0.75
C TYR A 150 5.05 -14.42 1.85
N GLU A 151 6.12 -15.13 1.50
CA GLU A 151 7.17 -15.57 2.45
C GLU A 151 7.85 -14.37 3.15
N VAL A 152 8.08 -13.28 2.41
CA VAL A 152 8.70 -12.06 2.95
C VAL A 152 7.80 -11.45 4.03
N LEU A 153 6.51 -11.31 3.76
CA LEU A 153 5.55 -10.71 4.68
C LEU A 153 5.27 -11.61 5.88
N MET A 154 5.13 -12.93 5.69
CA MET A 154 4.93 -13.88 6.78
C MET A 154 6.13 -13.88 7.73
N ARG A 155 7.34 -13.88 7.21
CA ARG A 155 8.56 -13.78 8.03
C ARG A 155 8.67 -12.44 8.73
N GLN A 156 8.33 -11.34 8.04
CA GLN A 156 8.37 -9.99 8.63
C GLN A 156 7.46 -9.88 9.85
N TYR A 157 6.25 -10.42 9.77
CA TYR A 157 5.24 -10.28 10.81
C TYR A 157 5.11 -11.51 11.72
N GLU A 158 6.05 -12.45 11.63
CA GLU A 158 6.11 -13.65 12.50
C GLU A 158 5.94 -13.34 14.00
N PRO A 159 6.56 -12.28 14.57
CA PRO A 159 6.36 -11.94 15.98
C PRO A 159 4.90 -11.66 16.35
N MET A 160 4.09 -11.16 15.42
CA MET A 160 2.66 -10.90 15.66
C MET A 160 1.77 -12.12 15.37
N ILE A 161 2.25 -13.07 14.57
CA ILE A 161 1.54 -14.31 14.26
C ILE A 161 1.63 -15.30 15.42
N ASN A 162 2.73 -15.25 16.18
CA ASN A 162 3.05 -16.18 17.27
C ASN A 162 2.68 -15.65 18.67
N LEU A 163 1.93 -14.55 18.76
CA LEU A 163 1.35 -14.04 20.02
C LEU A 163 0.08 -14.82 20.38
#